data_1798de4adc33d6d24f1365d76e28041c
#
_entry.id   1798de4adc33d6d24f1365d76e28041c
#
_cell.length_a   1.000
_cell.length_b   1.000
_cell.length_c   1.000
_cell.angle_alpha   90.00
_cell.angle_beta   90.00
_cell.angle_gamma   90.00
#
_symmetry.space_group_name_H-M   'P 1'
#
loop_
_entity.id
_entity.type
_entity.pdbx_description
1 polymer ?
#
loop_
_entity_poly.entity_id
_entity_poly.type
_entity_poly.pdbx_seq_one_letter_code
_entity_poly.pdbx_strand_id
1 'polypeptide(L)'
;MNKTIRRASVFALLLVLALLIRATWVQFYDGKALADDNDNRRNVIETYSQPLGNIIVAGNAITGSVRTKGSDLAYKRTYKNGELYAAVTGYASQAYAPTQLEGIYKDLLNGTDNRLKTVMDTVTGKRADPGEVLTTIDPAVQKAAYDALGDNKGAAVAIDPKTGKILAVVSTPSYDPARLTDANTAGAAWKKLNADKDKPLTNRALRQPLPPGSTFKLVVAAAALEDGLYKNVDDRTDSPDPYTLPGTTRDLKNENKSAPCEDASIRVALRFSCNNVFGKMAVDLGQDKVKAMAEKFGFNDDERDVPVRAYASVYPSNMDKAQTALSGIGQFDVTATPLQMAMVSAAIANGGKLVSPHMVSQITDSGGDVLKDYDDSADTEEIVSSSTAEQLQSAMETVVKDGTGTNALIDGVTVGGKTGTAQHGENNSKTPYAWFTSYGKSDSSGKEVAVAVMVEQSDAARSEVSGNGLAAPVAKAMMQAALK
;
A
#
# COMPACT_ATOMS: atom_id res chain seq x y z
N MET A 1 -73.09 24.98 7.49
CA MET A 1 -71.70 25.01 7.98
C MET A 1 -71.06 26.32 7.44
N ASN A 2 -70.51 27.14 8.31
CA ASN A 2 -69.95 28.44 8.00
C ASN A 2 -68.79 28.29 6.98
N LYS A 3 -68.81 29.13 5.88
CA LYS A 3 -67.79 29.09 4.80
C LYS A 3 -66.35 29.14 5.37
N THR A 4 -66.17 29.84 6.48
CA THR A 4 -64.89 29.97 7.16
C THR A 4 -64.43 28.64 7.77
N ILE A 5 -65.32 27.90 8.42
CA ILE A 5 -65.01 26.56 9.03
C ILE A 5 -64.65 25.56 7.93
N ARG A 6 -65.38 25.57 6.81
CA ARG A 6 -65.09 24.69 5.68
C ARG A 6 -63.72 24.97 5.06
N ARG A 7 -63.34 26.28 4.89
CA ARG A 7 -62.02 26.68 4.39
C ARG A 7 -60.88 26.25 5.37
N ALA A 8 -61.07 26.44 6.67
CA ALA A 8 -60.14 26.02 7.69
C ALA A 8 -59.97 24.48 7.72
N SER A 9 -61.06 23.73 7.58
CA SER A 9 -60.99 22.27 7.51
C SER A 9 -60.27 21.77 6.24
N VAL A 10 -60.50 22.38 5.10
CA VAL A 10 -59.81 22.03 3.85
C VAL A 10 -58.30 22.35 3.97
N PHE A 11 -57.96 23.51 4.54
CA PHE A 11 -56.56 23.86 4.78
C PHE A 11 -55.86 22.88 5.76
N ALA A 12 -56.50 22.52 6.84
CA ALA A 12 -55.96 21.53 7.77
C ALA A 12 -55.78 20.15 7.11
N LEU A 13 -56.73 19.73 6.27
CA LEU A 13 -56.61 18.47 5.51
C LEU A 13 -55.46 18.50 4.49
N LEU A 14 -55.23 19.62 3.84
CA LEU A 14 -54.06 19.81 2.92
C LEU A 14 -52.74 19.75 3.67
N LEU A 15 -52.66 20.34 4.86
CA LEU A 15 -51.47 20.23 5.72
C LEU A 15 -51.18 18.79 6.15
N VAL A 16 -52.21 18.05 6.59
CA VAL A 16 -52.08 16.64 6.92
C VAL A 16 -51.61 15.82 5.72
N LEU A 17 -52.20 16.07 4.54
CA LEU A 17 -51.81 15.38 3.32
C LEU A 17 -50.37 15.70 2.95
N ALA A 18 -49.94 16.96 3.05
CA ALA A 18 -48.54 17.35 2.81
C ALA A 18 -47.56 16.68 3.76
N LEU A 19 -47.92 16.56 5.07
CA LEU A 19 -47.15 15.84 6.06
C LEU A 19 -47.05 14.34 5.73
N LEU A 20 -48.15 13.72 5.33
CA LEU A 20 -48.16 12.31 4.92
C LEU A 20 -47.27 12.06 3.69
N ILE A 21 -47.38 12.91 2.68
CA ILE A 21 -46.53 12.85 1.49
C ILE A 21 -45.07 12.99 1.89
N ARG A 22 -44.70 13.96 2.74
CA ARG A 22 -43.32 14.15 3.21
C ARG A 22 -42.83 12.96 4.05
N ALA A 23 -43.67 12.46 4.93
CA ALA A 23 -43.32 11.27 5.75
C ALA A 23 -43.06 10.04 4.86
N THR A 24 -43.94 9.80 3.85
CA THR A 24 -43.75 8.73 2.86
C THR A 24 -42.47 8.93 2.04
N TRP A 25 -42.22 10.17 1.60
CA TRP A 25 -40.99 10.51 0.87
C TRP A 25 -39.74 10.19 1.71
N VAL A 26 -39.67 10.69 2.95
CA VAL A 26 -38.54 10.43 3.86
C VAL A 26 -38.38 8.93 4.10
N GLN A 27 -39.47 8.19 4.28
CA GLN A 27 -39.40 6.75 4.53
C GLN A 27 -38.93 5.95 3.30
N PHE A 28 -39.35 6.36 2.08
CA PHE A 28 -39.05 5.60 0.86
C PHE A 28 -37.75 6.02 0.19
N TYR A 29 -37.41 7.32 0.16
CA TYR A 29 -36.25 7.86 -0.57
C TYR A 29 -35.09 8.21 0.38
N ASP A 30 -35.39 8.88 1.50
CA ASP A 30 -34.34 9.33 2.42
C ASP A 30 -34.08 8.29 3.52
N GLY A 31 -34.97 7.31 3.72
CA GLY A 31 -34.94 6.39 4.87
C GLY A 31 -33.67 5.56 4.95
N LYS A 32 -33.18 5.07 3.79
CA LYS A 32 -31.93 4.31 3.73
C LYS A 32 -30.73 5.21 3.99
N ALA A 33 -30.68 6.39 3.38
CA ALA A 33 -29.60 7.35 3.59
C ALA A 33 -29.50 7.81 5.06
N LEU A 34 -30.66 8.06 5.70
CA LEU A 34 -30.74 8.43 7.12
C LEU A 34 -30.43 7.24 8.06
N ALA A 35 -30.78 6.03 7.65
CA ALA A 35 -30.45 4.83 8.42
C ALA A 35 -28.95 4.53 8.34
N ASP A 36 -28.33 4.72 7.16
CA ASP A 36 -26.90 4.47 6.90
C ASP A 36 -26.00 5.66 7.29
N ASP A 37 -26.58 6.76 7.79
CA ASP A 37 -25.82 7.93 8.23
C ASP A 37 -24.85 7.59 9.36
N ASN A 38 -23.60 7.94 9.20
CA ASN A 38 -22.54 7.69 10.20
C ASN A 38 -22.80 8.41 11.55
N ASP A 39 -23.56 9.50 11.52
CA ASP A 39 -23.96 10.24 12.73
C ASP A 39 -25.20 9.64 13.41
N ASN A 40 -25.81 8.61 12.83
CA ASN A 40 -26.97 7.93 13.42
C ASN A 40 -26.55 7.09 14.64
N ARG A 41 -26.74 7.64 15.84
CA ARG A 41 -26.38 6.98 17.10
C ARG A 41 -27.04 5.60 17.27
N ARG A 42 -28.19 5.34 16.65
CA ARG A 42 -28.83 4.01 16.70
C ARG A 42 -27.93 2.95 16.06
N ASN A 43 -27.30 3.27 14.92
CA ASN A 43 -26.39 2.36 14.24
C ASN A 43 -25.15 2.05 15.11
N VAL A 44 -24.65 3.06 15.82
CA VAL A 44 -23.53 2.89 16.73
C VAL A 44 -23.93 1.99 17.91
N ILE A 45 -25.09 2.23 18.54
CA ILE A 45 -25.61 1.40 19.63
C ILE A 45 -25.81 -0.05 19.15
N GLU A 46 -26.42 -0.21 17.98
CA GLU A 46 -26.64 -1.53 17.38
C GLU A 46 -25.31 -2.23 17.07
N THR A 47 -24.36 -1.55 16.45
CA THR A 47 -23.03 -2.09 16.13
C THR A 47 -22.31 -2.63 17.36
N TYR A 48 -22.39 -1.91 18.48
CA TYR A 48 -21.70 -2.28 19.72
C TYR A 48 -22.61 -2.95 20.77
N SER A 49 -23.80 -3.45 20.36
CA SER A 49 -24.70 -4.22 21.22
C SER A 49 -24.21 -5.66 21.50
N GLN A 50 -23.38 -6.19 20.60
CA GLN A 50 -22.76 -7.52 20.69
C GLN A 50 -21.25 -7.42 20.38
N PRO A 51 -20.44 -8.46 20.71
CA PRO A 51 -19.04 -8.50 20.29
C PRO A 51 -18.92 -8.40 18.77
N LEU A 52 -17.92 -7.68 18.27
CA LEU A 52 -17.56 -7.69 16.84
C LEU A 52 -16.79 -8.95 16.50
N GLY A 53 -16.92 -9.42 15.27
CA GLY A 53 -16.09 -10.49 14.70
C GLY A 53 -14.60 -10.11 14.67
N ASN A 54 -13.72 -11.07 14.45
CA ASN A 54 -12.28 -10.86 14.60
C ASN A 54 -11.55 -10.72 13.28
N ILE A 55 -10.43 -9.99 13.32
CA ILE A 55 -9.40 -10.02 12.30
C ILE A 55 -8.33 -11.01 12.76
N ILE A 56 -8.02 -11.98 11.92
CA ILE A 56 -7.17 -13.14 12.23
C ILE A 56 -5.86 -13.02 11.47
N VAL A 57 -4.74 -13.20 12.17
CA VAL A 57 -3.39 -13.30 11.60
C VAL A 57 -2.80 -14.63 12.00
N ALA A 58 -2.44 -15.46 11.01
CA ALA A 58 -1.88 -16.79 11.23
C ALA A 58 -2.65 -17.61 12.28
N GLY A 59 -3.99 -17.67 12.15
CA GLY A 59 -4.88 -18.41 13.04
C GLY A 59 -5.13 -17.78 14.42
N ASN A 60 -4.58 -16.60 14.70
CA ASN A 60 -4.74 -15.91 15.98
C ASN A 60 -5.54 -14.62 15.82
N ALA A 61 -6.56 -14.45 16.64
CA ALA A 61 -7.31 -13.20 16.71
C ALA A 61 -6.40 -12.06 17.23
N ILE A 62 -6.21 -11.03 16.42
CA ILE A 62 -5.48 -9.80 16.78
C ILE A 62 -6.41 -8.68 17.21
N THR A 63 -7.70 -8.88 17.04
CA THR A 63 -8.77 -8.01 17.52
C THR A 63 -9.71 -8.79 18.40
N GLY A 64 -10.51 -8.08 19.22
CA GLY A 64 -11.50 -8.68 20.10
C GLY A 64 -12.51 -7.64 20.56
N SER A 65 -13.35 -8.01 21.50
CA SER A 65 -14.33 -7.11 22.10
C SER A 65 -14.40 -7.32 23.61
N VAL A 66 -14.61 -6.25 24.37
CA VAL A 66 -14.78 -6.28 25.81
C VAL A 66 -16.01 -5.47 26.21
N ARG A 67 -16.75 -5.92 27.25
CA ARG A 67 -17.90 -5.19 27.76
C ARG A 67 -17.51 -3.81 28.30
N THR A 68 -18.28 -2.81 27.92
CA THR A 68 -18.14 -1.44 28.42
C THR A 68 -18.97 -1.28 29.71
N LYS A 69 -18.43 -0.62 30.73
CA LYS A 69 -19.15 -0.33 31.98
C LYS A 69 -19.68 1.10 31.94
N GLY A 70 -20.94 1.30 32.33
CA GLY A 70 -21.53 2.63 32.50
C GLY A 70 -21.78 3.38 31.17
N SER A 71 -21.96 2.68 30.07
CA SER A 71 -22.31 3.20 28.75
C SER A 71 -23.52 2.47 28.18
N ASP A 72 -24.25 3.14 27.29
CA ASP A 72 -25.31 2.54 26.45
C ASP A 72 -24.73 1.66 25.33
N LEU A 73 -23.41 1.71 25.10
CA LEU A 73 -22.68 0.86 24.20
C LEU A 73 -22.13 -0.35 24.95
N ALA A 74 -22.71 -1.53 24.72
CA ALA A 74 -22.43 -2.72 25.51
C ALA A 74 -21.01 -3.24 25.38
N TYR A 75 -20.40 -3.06 24.21
CA TYR A 75 -19.05 -3.55 23.90
C TYR A 75 -18.20 -2.46 23.26
N LYS A 76 -16.88 -2.58 23.42
CA LYS A 76 -15.87 -1.82 22.68
C LYS A 76 -14.82 -2.75 22.09
N ARG A 77 -14.22 -2.33 21.00
CA ARG A 77 -13.15 -3.06 20.29
C ARG A 77 -11.87 -3.09 21.12
N THR A 78 -11.13 -4.18 21.03
CA THR A 78 -9.78 -4.32 21.59
C THR A 78 -8.80 -4.79 20.53
N TYR A 79 -7.52 -4.48 20.73
CA TYR A 79 -6.43 -4.81 19.82
C TYR A 79 -5.28 -5.45 20.58
N LYS A 80 -4.76 -6.55 20.03
CA LYS A 80 -3.56 -7.22 20.52
C LYS A 80 -2.39 -6.72 19.66
N ASN A 81 -1.37 -6.16 20.29
CA ASN A 81 -0.24 -5.52 19.58
C ASN A 81 -0.71 -4.45 18.59
N GLY A 82 -1.59 -3.53 19.04
CA GLY A 82 -2.30 -2.58 18.17
C GLY A 82 -1.38 -1.78 17.26
N GLU A 83 -0.28 -1.24 17.78
CA GLU A 83 0.67 -0.44 16.99
C GLU A 83 1.31 -1.26 15.86
N LEU A 84 1.61 -2.55 16.09
CA LEU A 84 2.19 -3.44 15.09
C LEU A 84 1.27 -3.65 13.89
N TYR A 85 -0.04 -3.73 14.13
CA TYR A 85 -1.03 -4.06 13.12
C TYR A 85 -1.91 -2.90 12.67
N ALA A 86 -1.70 -1.67 13.18
CA ALA A 86 -2.56 -0.53 12.87
C ALA A 86 -2.67 -0.22 11.37
N ALA A 87 -1.59 -0.42 10.60
CA ALA A 87 -1.60 -0.24 9.14
C ALA A 87 -2.46 -1.30 8.42
N VAL A 88 -2.70 -2.47 9.04
CA VAL A 88 -3.54 -3.57 8.54
C VAL A 88 -4.97 -3.42 9.04
N THR A 89 -5.15 -3.39 10.36
CA THR A 89 -6.48 -3.39 10.97
C THR A 89 -7.19 -2.04 10.84
N GLY A 90 -6.47 -0.94 10.94
CA GLY A 90 -7.07 0.34 11.26
C GLY A 90 -7.65 0.35 12.67
N TYR A 91 -8.77 1.02 12.84
CA TYR A 91 -9.51 1.04 14.09
C TYR A 91 -11.03 0.97 13.86
N ALA A 92 -11.76 0.38 14.81
CA ALA A 92 -13.20 0.51 14.98
C ALA A 92 -13.47 1.34 16.24
N SER A 93 -14.23 2.41 16.10
CA SER A 93 -14.44 3.41 17.15
C SER A 93 -15.93 3.60 17.42
N GLN A 94 -16.26 3.80 18.68
CA GLN A 94 -17.61 4.21 19.09
C GLN A 94 -17.92 5.69 18.72
N ALA A 95 -16.90 6.46 18.27
CA ALA A 95 -17.01 7.89 18.01
C ALA A 95 -16.62 8.30 16.58
N TYR A 96 -15.88 7.47 15.85
CA TYR A 96 -15.36 7.78 14.53
C TYR A 96 -15.60 6.64 13.55
N ALA A 97 -15.70 6.95 12.26
CA ALA A 97 -15.80 5.94 11.21
C ALA A 97 -14.59 5.00 11.25
N PRO A 98 -14.81 3.69 11.10
CA PRO A 98 -13.72 2.71 11.09
C PRO A 98 -12.87 2.85 9.84
N THR A 99 -11.62 2.37 9.92
CA THR A 99 -10.63 2.49 8.82
C THR A 99 -10.01 1.14 8.48
N GLN A 100 -9.27 1.06 7.37
CA GLN A 100 -8.57 -0.14 6.88
C GLN A 100 -9.51 -1.37 6.89
N LEU A 101 -9.05 -2.56 7.35
CA LEU A 101 -9.88 -3.77 7.36
C LEU A 101 -11.11 -3.66 8.26
N GLU A 102 -11.01 -2.95 9.39
CA GLU A 102 -12.18 -2.66 10.24
C GLU A 102 -13.25 -1.87 9.48
N GLY A 103 -12.84 -0.97 8.59
CA GLY A 103 -13.76 -0.18 7.76
C GLY A 103 -14.31 -0.95 6.57
N ILE A 104 -13.45 -1.67 5.85
CA ILE A 104 -13.83 -2.42 4.65
C ILE A 104 -14.80 -3.56 4.98
N TYR A 105 -14.55 -4.26 6.07
CA TYR A 105 -15.36 -5.40 6.50
C TYR A 105 -16.31 -5.09 7.68
N LYS A 106 -16.67 -3.80 7.87
CA LYS A 106 -17.51 -3.38 8.99
C LYS A 106 -18.82 -4.19 9.07
N ASP A 107 -19.47 -4.46 7.95
CA ASP A 107 -20.76 -5.16 7.90
C ASP A 107 -20.62 -6.65 8.21
N LEU A 108 -19.52 -7.28 7.78
CA LEU A 108 -19.18 -8.65 8.17
C LEU A 108 -18.87 -8.73 9.67
N LEU A 109 -17.97 -7.85 10.14
CA LEU A 109 -17.51 -7.82 11.53
C LEU A 109 -18.60 -7.43 12.53
N ASN A 110 -19.63 -6.75 12.09
CA ASN A 110 -20.78 -6.40 12.95
C ASN A 110 -22.00 -7.30 12.77
N GLY A 111 -22.00 -8.29 11.86
CA GLY A 111 -23.10 -9.24 11.62
C GLY A 111 -24.25 -8.69 10.78
N THR A 112 -24.04 -7.59 10.04
CA THR A 112 -25.09 -7.03 9.15
C THR A 112 -24.91 -7.46 7.69
N ASP A 113 -23.78 -8.07 7.34
CA ASP A 113 -23.52 -8.57 5.97
C ASP A 113 -24.59 -9.60 5.55
N ASN A 114 -25.12 -9.42 4.35
CA ASN A 114 -26.18 -10.29 3.84
C ASN A 114 -25.72 -11.73 3.62
N ARG A 115 -24.42 -11.98 3.44
CA ARG A 115 -23.84 -13.32 3.29
C ARG A 115 -23.89 -14.14 4.58
N LEU A 116 -24.00 -13.48 5.74
CA LEU A 116 -24.14 -14.10 7.04
C LEU A 116 -25.58 -14.48 7.39
N LYS A 117 -26.58 -13.86 6.72
CA LYS A 117 -27.98 -13.98 7.09
C LYS A 117 -28.60 -15.26 6.54
N THR A 118 -29.25 -16.00 7.43
CA THR A 118 -30.18 -17.08 7.02
C THR A 118 -31.48 -16.49 6.45
N VAL A 119 -32.26 -17.31 5.78
CA VAL A 119 -33.60 -16.91 5.30
C VAL A 119 -34.47 -16.43 6.47
N MET A 120 -34.36 -17.10 7.63
CA MET A 120 -35.11 -16.73 8.83
C MET A 120 -34.67 -15.38 9.40
N ASP A 121 -33.38 -15.11 9.42
CA ASP A 121 -32.84 -13.80 9.88
C ASP A 121 -33.31 -12.67 8.97
N THR A 122 -33.37 -12.92 7.67
CA THR A 122 -33.89 -11.93 6.70
C THR A 122 -35.36 -11.63 6.93
N VAL A 123 -36.18 -12.64 7.22
CA VAL A 123 -37.62 -12.45 7.47
C VAL A 123 -37.89 -11.83 8.83
N THR A 124 -37.12 -12.18 9.85
CA THR A 124 -37.31 -11.67 11.21
C THR A 124 -36.60 -10.35 11.47
N GLY A 125 -35.73 -9.89 10.53
CA GLY A 125 -34.89 -8.72 10.75
C GLY A 125 -33.82 -8.92 11.82
N LYS A 126 -33.57 -10.17 12.23
CA LYS A 126 -32.54 -10.50 13.22
C LYS A 126 -31.14 -10.32 12.61
N ARG A 127 -30.23 -9.82 13.42
CA ARG A 127 -28.83 -9.70 13.07
C ARG A 127 -28.16 -11.07 13.15
N ALA A 128 -27.30 -11.37 12.19
CA ALA A 128 -26.51 -12.61 12.21
C ALA A 128 -25.35 -12.49 13.22
N ASP A 129 -24.78 -13.63 13.58
CA ASP A 129 -23.52 -13.65 14.32
C ASP A 129 -22.40 -13.08 13.43
N PRO A 130 -21.50 -12.25 14.00
CA PRO A 130 -20.42 -11.63 13.24
C PRO A 130 -19.47 -12.64 12.60
N GLY A 131 -19.04 -12.36 11.35
CA GLY A 131 -18.03 -13.15 10.67
C GLY A 131 -16.60 -12.73 11.02
N GLU A 132 -15.63 -13.42 10.46
CA GLU A 132 -14.21 -13.22 10.68
C GLU A 132 -13.46 -12.88 9.37
N VAL A 133 -12.35 -12.15 9.49
CA VAL A 133 -11.46 -11.79 8.37
C VAL A 133 -10.11 -12.45 8.61
N LEU A 134 -9.76 -13.41 7.75
CA LEU A 134 -8.47 -14.10 7.78
C LEU A 134 -7.50 -13.38 6.86
N THR A 135 -6.37 -12.94 7.40
CA THR A 135 -5.37 -12.18 6.63
C THR A 135 -4.24 -13.07 6.12
N THR A 136 -3.54 -12.58 5.09
CA THR A 136 -2.31 -13.20 4.56
C THR A 136 -1.07 -12.77 5.32
N ILE A 137 -1.21 -11.88 6.31
CA ILE A 137 -0.09 -11.30 7.06
C ILE A 137 0.66 -12.39 7.83
N ASP A 138 1.98 -12.43 7.65
CA ASP A 138 2.89 -13.24 8.43
C ASP A 138 3.36 -12.45 9.66
N PRO A 139 3.10 -12.93 10.89
CA PRO A 139 3.45 -12.19 12.11
C PRO A 139 4.95 -12.00 12.29
N ALA A 140 5.79 -12.92 11.77
CA ALA A 140 7.25 -12.81 11.87
C ALA A 140 7.78 -11.73 10.91
N VAL A 141 7.27 -11.70 9.68
CA VAL A 141 7.65 -10.69 8.67
C VAL A 141 7.14 -9.30 9.08
N GLN A 142 5.89 -9.21 9.55
CA GLN A 142 5.30 -7.96 10.04
C GLN A 142 6.12 -7.38 11.20
N LYS A 143 6.46 -8.23 12.18
CA LYS A 143 7.26 -7.82 13.34
C LYS A 143 8.68 -7.42 12.93
N ALA A 144 9.33 -8.18 12.05
CA ALA A 144 10.68 -7.87 11.57
C ALA A 144 10.72 -6.51 10.86
N ALA A 145 9.71 -6.20 10.04
CA ALA A 145 9.58 -4.91 9.39
C ALA A 145 9.39 -3.75 10.39
N TYR A 146 8.49 -3.94 11.36
CA TYR A 146 8.18 -2.93 12.37
C TYR A 146 9.38 -2.63 13.26
N ASP A 147 10.04 -3.66 13.78
CA ASP A 147 11.21 -3.52 14.65
C ASP A 147 12.39 -2.88 13.89
N ALA A 148 12.62 -3.29 12.63
CA ALA A 148 13.72 -2.77 11.84
C ALA A 148 13.51 -1.33 11.34
N LEU A 149 12.27 -0.90 11.09
CA LEU A 149 11.97 0.51 10.84
C LEU A 149 12.16 1.35 12.10
N GLY A 150 11.82 0.81 13.28
CA GLY A 150 12.01 1.49 14.56
C GLY A 150 11.37 2.88 14.56
N ASP A 151 12.15 3.88 14.98
CA ASP A 151 11.71 5.28 15.08
C ASP A 151 11.77 6.05 13.74
N ASN A 152 12.26 5.43 12.67
CA ASN A 152 12.28 6.06 11.37
C ASN A 152 10.85 6.27 10.85
N LYS A 153 10.62 7.43 10.24
CA LYS A 153 9.37 7.69 9.52
C LYS A 153 9.45 7.02 8.14
N GLY A 154 8.64 5.99 7.94
CA GLY A 154 8.74 5.19 6.72
C GLY A 154 7.65 4.15 6.58
N ALA A 155 7.84 3.25 5.63
CA ALA A 155 6.95 2.12 5.40
C ALA A 155 7.67 0.95 4.73
N ALA A 156 7.12 -0.24 4.93
CA ALA A 156 7.61 -1.46 4.31
C ALA A 156 6.45 -2.38 3.91
N VAL A 157 6.62 -3.06 2.78
CA VAL A 157 5.67 -4.05 2.24
C VAL A 157 6.44 -5.30 1.84
N ALA A 158 5.89 -6.48 2.16
CA ALA A 158 6.37 -7.76 1.67
C ALA A 158 5.24 -8.49 0.93
N ILE A 159 5.56 -9.10 -0.20
CA ILE A 159 4.62 -9.83 -1.08
C ILE A 159 5.25 -11.20 -1.41
N ASP A 160 4.46 -12.26 -1.35
CA ASP A 160 4.79 -13.53 -1.99
C ASP A 160 4.60 -13.37 -3.50
N PRO A 161 5.67 -13.45 -4.31
CA PRO A 161 5.59 -13.16 -5.75
C PRO A 161 4.72 -14.16 -6.53
N LYS A 162 4.55 -15.38 -6.01
CA LYS A 162 3.82 -16.45 -6.70
C LYS A 162 2.33 -16.42 -6.45
N THR A 163 1.92 -15.94 -5.28
CA THR A 163 0.53 -15.96 -4.84
C THR A 163 -0.11 -14.58 -4.75
N GLY A 164 0.69 -13.50 -4.77
CA GLY A 164 0.21 -12.15 -4.54
C GLY A 164 -0.12 -11.84 -3.06
N LYS A 165 0.07 -12.81 -2.14
CA LYS A 165 -0.18 -12.62 -0.71
C LYS A 165 0.71 -11.52 -0.14
N ILE A 166 0.10 -10.52 0.45
CA ILE A 166 0.82 -9.48 1.19
C ILE A 166 1.16 -10.05 2.58
N LEU A 167 2.44 -10.28 2.85
CA LEU A 167 2.93 -10.87 4.08
C LEU A 167 3.17 -9.83 5.18
N ALA A 168 3.40 -8.57 4.81
CA ALA A 168 3.57 -7.47 5.75
C ALA A 168 3.16 -6.13 5.14
N VAL A 169 2.54 -5.28 5.96
CA VAL A 169 2.25 -3.87 5.69
C VAL A 169 2.56 -3.08 6.94
N VAL A 170 3.65 -2.32 6.92
CA VAL A 170 4.10 -1.52 8.06
C VAL A 170 4.19 -0.04 7.68
N SER A 171 3.75 0.82 8.57
CA SER A 171 3.84 2.27 8.47
C SER A 171 4.26 2.85 9.82
N THR A 172 5.35 3.61 9.84
CA THR A 172 5.89 4.25 11.03
C THR A 172 5.98 5.78 10.84
N PRO A 173 5.80 6.59 11.92
CA PRO A 173 5.35 6.15 13.24
C PRO A 173 3.94 5.56 13.17
N SER A 174 3.65 4.61 14.04
CA SER A 174 2.35 3.97 14.17
C SER A 174 1.54 4.57 15.32
N TYR A 175 0.37 4.03 15.58
CA TYR A 175 -0.51 4.44 16.69
C TYR A 175 -1.19 3.23 17.31
N ASP A 176 -1.58 3.34 18.59
CA ASP A 176 -2.40 2.34 19.26
C ASP A 176 -3.89 2.57 18.97
N PRO A 177 -4.53 1.71 18.14
CA PRO A 177 -5.94 1.84 17.82
C PRO A 177 -6.86 1.71 19.04
N ALA A 178 -6.42 1.04 20.11
CA ALA A 178 -7.21 0.89 21.33
C ALA A 178 -7.58 2.24 21.98
N ARG A 179 -6.77 3.29 21.74
CA ARG A 179 -7.04 4.65 22.24
C ARG A 179 -8.22 5.33 21.55
N LEU A 180 -8.65 4.82 20.39
CA LEU A 180 -9.75 5.38 19.60
C LEU A 180 -11.06 4.63 19.78
N THR A 181 -11.09 3.52 20.52
CA THR A 181 -12.25 2.63 20.60
C THR A 181 -13.37 3.13 21.49
N ASP A 182 -13.08 3.84 22.58
CA ASP A 182 -14.01 4.27 23.60
C ASP A 182 -14.48 5.71 23.35
N ALA A 183 -15.78 5.93 23.25
CA ALA A 183 -16.38 7.23 22.95
C ALA A 183 -15.94 8.36 23.91
N ASN A 184 -15.65 8.03 25.19
CA ASN A 184 -15.27 9.03 26.17
C ASN A 184 -13.83 9.51 26.04
N THR A 185 -12.93 8.69 25.46
CA THR A 185 -11.49 8.98 25.37
C THR A 185 -11.02 9.21 23.94
N ALA A 186 -11.76 8.72 22.95
CA ALA A 186 -11.37 8.79 21.53
C ALA A 186 -11.16 10.22 21.04
N GLY A 187 -11.96 11.19 21.49
CA GLY A 187 -11.83 12.59 21.06
C GLY A 187 -10.48 13.22 21.39
N ALA A 188 -9.96 12.98 22.60
CA ALA A 188 -8.65 13.48 23.00
C ALA A 188 -7.51 12.80 22.23
N ALA A 189 -7.62 11.47 22.06
CA ALA A 189 -6.65 10.69 21.28
C ALA A 189 -6.63 11.11 19.79
N TRP A 190 -7.81 11.27 19.18
CA TRP A 190 -7.98 11.74 17.81
C TRP A 190 -7.33 13.11 17.59
N LYS A 191 -7.62 14.08 18.48
CA LYS A 191 -7.03 15.41 18.43
C LYS A 191 -5.49 15.37 18.49
N LYS A 192 -4.93 14.53 19.37
CA LYS A 192 -3.48 14.36 19.51
C LYS A 192 -2.86 13.77 18.23
N LEU A 193 -3.44 12.68 17.70
CA LEU A 193 -2.93 12.00 16.51
C LEU A 193 -3.03 12.86 15.24
N ASN A 194 -4.09 13.66 15.09
CA ASN A 194 -4.22 14.59 13.96
C ASN A 194 -3.31 15.82 14.05
N ALA A 195 -2.96 16.27 15.26
CA ALA A 195 -2.04 17.38 15.47
C ALA A 195 -0.57 16.96 15.33
N ASP A 196 -0.30 15.66 15.30
CA ASP A 196 1.04 15.12 15.17
C ASP A 196 1.60 15.40 13.76
N LYS A 197 2.78 16.05 13.71
CA LYS A 197 3.46 16.41 12.46
C LYS A 197 3.88 15.19 11.63
N ASP A 198 4.13 14.08 12.31
CA ASP A 198 4.54 12.83 11.68
C ASP A 198 3.37 11.99 11.17
N LYS A 199 2.12 12.46 11.39
CA LYS A 199 0.89 11.88 10.82
C LYS A 199 0.80 10.36 11.00
N PRO A 200 0.77 9.84 12.23
CA PRO A 200 0.77 8.40 12.49
C PRO A 200 -0.47 7.66 11.94
N LEU A 201 -1.59 8.36 11.71
CA LEU A 201 -2.80 7.79 11.10
C LEU A 201 -2.65 7.48 9.60
N THR A 202 -1.59 7.98 8.94
CA THR A 202 -1.36 7.76 7.52
C THR A 202 -0.78 6.36 7.29
N ASN A 203 -1.46 5.54 6.48
CA ASN A 203 -0.89 4.30 5.99
C ASN A 203 0.07 4.62 4.83
N ARG A 204 1.35 4.82 5.15
CA ARG A 204 2.39 5.20 4.18
C ARG A 204 2.66 4.12 3.15
N ALA A 205 2.48 2.86 3.56
CA ALA A 205 2.72 1.72 2.69
C ALA A 205 1.81 1.72 1.46
N LEU A 206 0.56 2.17 1.63
CA LEU A 206 -0.48 2.14 0.60
C LEU A 206 -0.88 3.52 0.08
N ARG A 207 -0.73 4.59 0.90
CA ARG A 207 -1.37 5.89 0.63
C ARG A 207 -0.44 7.10 0.65
N GLN A 208 0.88 6.89 0.61
CA GLN A 208 1.84 7.98 0.51
C GLN A 208 2.79 7.74 -0.66
N PRO A 209 2.39 8.09 -1.90
CA PRO A 209 3.29 8.03 -3.03
C PRO A 209 4.36 9.13 -2.90
N LEU A 210 5.63 8.73 -3.01
CA LEU A 210 6.80 9.60 -2.98
C LEU A 210 7.70 9.30 -4.18
N PRO A 211 8.58 10.22 -4.61
CA PRO A 211 9.54 9.95 -5.65
C PRO A 211 10.36 8.67 -5.35
N PRO A 212 10.31 7.65 -6.24
CA PRO A 212 11.00 6.39 -6.01
C PRO A 212 12.51 6.46 -6.27
N GLY A 213 12.97 7.54 -6.93
CA GLY A 213 14.36 7.69 -7.33
C GLY A 213 14.83 6.50 -8.14
N SER A 214 16.08 6.11 -7.96
CA SER A 214 16.75 5.06 -8.73
C SER A 214 16.09 3.67 -8.68
N THR A 215 15.09 3.43 -7.84
CA THR A 215 14.34 2.15 -7.90
C THR A 215 13.48 2.07 -9.17
N PHE A 216 13.03 3.20 -9.71
CA PHE A 216 12.28 3.25 -10.96
C PHE A 216 13.10 2.81 -12.19
N LYS A 217 14.44 2.82 -12.11
CA LYS A 217 15.34 2.32 -13.17
C LYS A 217 15.06 0.87 -13.58
N LEU A 218 14.47 0.07 -12.71
CA LEU A 218 13.99 -1.28 -13.04
C LEU A 218 12.90 -1.27 -14.11
N VAL A 219 11.96 -0.33 -14.01
CA VAL A 219 10.88 -0.15 -15.00
C VAL A 219 11.44 0.31 -16.34
N VAL A 220 12.40 1.24 -16.31
CA VAL A 220 13.07 1.73 -17.55
C VAL A 220 13.91 0.65 -18.20
N ALA A 221 14.65 -0.17 -17.41
CA ALA A 221 15.40 -1.30 -17.92
C ALA A 221 14.47 -2.35 -18.57
N ALA A 222 13.34 -2.65 -17.92
CA ALA A 222 12.32 -3.53 -18.48
C ALA A 222 11.78 -3.01 -19.81
N ALA A 223 11.47 -1.72 -19.89
CA ALA A 223 11.01 -1.07 -21.13
C ALA A 223 12.05 -1.18 -22.25
N ALA A 224 13.33 -0.98 -21.94
CA ALA A 224 14.41 -1.00 -22.92
C ALA A 224 14.67 -2.40 -23.49
N LEU A 225 14.55 -3.42 -22.66
CA LEU A 225 14.69 -4.82 -23.09
C LEU A 225 13.47 -5.30 -23.88
N GLU A 226 12.26 -5.00 -23.42
CA GLU A 226 11.02 -5.40 -24.11
C GLU A 226 10.82 -4.66 -25.45
N ASP A 227 11.24 -3.41 -25.54
CA ASP A 227 11.21 -2.65 -26.83
C ASP A 227 12.31 -3.07 -27.81
N GLY A 228 13.30 -3.85 -27.34
CA GLY A 228 14.45 -4.27 -28.12
C GLY A 228 15.47 -3.14 -28.38
N LEU A 229 15.44 -2.06 -27.59
CA LEU A 229 16.47 -1.01 -27.61
C LEU A 229 17.84 -1.62 -27.27
N TYR A 230 17.86 -2.56 -26.33
CA TYR A 230 18.98 -3.43 -26.02
C TYR A 230 18.50 -4.89 -26.00
N LYS A 231 19.30 -5.81 -26.53
CA LYS A 231 18.97 -7.23 -26.57
C LYS A 231 19.36 -7.96 -25.29
N ASN A 232 20.37 -7.43 -24.59
CA ASN A 232 20.93 -8.04 -23.40
C ASN A 232 21.30 -6.96 -22.37
N VAL A 233 21.16 -7.27 -21.08
CA VAL A 233 21.57 -6.37 -19.98
C VAL A 233 23.07 -6.07 -19.98
N ASP A 234 23.88 -6.86 -20.70
CA ASP A 234 25.33 -6.70 -20.83
C ASP A 234 25.75 -5.92 -22.07
N ASP A 235 24.83 -5.58 -22.97
CA ASP A 235 25.09 -4.74 -24.11
C ASP A 235 25.52 -3.35 -23.65
N ARG A 236 26.60 -2.83 -24.24
CA ARG A 236 27.07 -1.46 -23.97
C ARG A 236 26.04 -0.46 -24.51
N THR A 237 25.83 0.58 -23.74
CA THR A 237 25.03 1.73 -24.16
C THR A 237 25.96 2.80 -24.80
N ASP A 238 25.38 3.83 -25.40
CA ASP A 238 26.10 5.01 -25.95
C ASP A 238 25.83 6.24 -25.05
N SER A 239 25.95 6.06 -23.74
CA SER A 239 25.53 7.02 -22.71
C SER A 239 26.71 7.79 -22.15
N PRO A 240 26.94 9.05 -22.59
CA PRO A 240 28.08 9.86 -22.14
C PRO A 240 27.95 10.17 -20.62
N ASP A 241 29.08 10.34 -19.94
CA ASP A 241 29.14 10.77 -18.55
C ASP A 241 29.96 12.06 -18.41
N PRO A 242 29.36 13.21 -18.09
CA PRO A 242 27.92 13.39 -17.77
C PRO A 242 27.00 13.39 -18.98
N TYR A 243 25.72 13.12 -18.80
CA TYR A 243 24.68 13.27 -19.82
C TYR A 243 24.03 14.65 -19.72
N THR A 244 24.25 15.49 -20.73
CA THR A 244 23.61 16.81 -20.79
C THR A 244 22.12 16.64 -21.14
N LEU A 245 21.25 17.17 -20.31
CA LEU A 245 19.79 17.09 -20.51
C LEU A 245 19.39 17.81 -21.82
N PRO A 246 18.64 17.15 -22.70
CA PRO A 246 18.28 17.71 -24.01
C PRO A 246 17.59 19.07 -23.91
N GLY A 247 18.02 20.01 -24.74
CA GLY A 247 17.48 21.38 -24.77
C GLY A 247 17.92 22.25 -23.60
N THR A 248 18.87 21.83 -22.80
CA THR A 248 19.39 22.56 -21.63
C THR A 248 20.92 22.59 -21.62
N THR A 249 21.49 23.34 -20.68
CA THR A 249 22.93 23.35 -20.37
C THR A 249 23.23 22.59 -19.07
N ARG A 250 22.26 21.83 -18.54
CA ARG A 250 22.38 21.11 -17.27
C ARG A 250 22.78 19.66 -17.49
N ASP A 251 23.79 19.23 -16.75
CA ASP A 251 24.25 17.85 -16.76
C ASP A 251 23.52 17.00 -15.73
N LEU A 252 23.06 15.83 -16.15
CA LEU A 252 22.62 14.75 -15.27
C LEU A 252 23.88 13.99 -14.82
N LYS A 253 24.27 14.22 -13.57
CA LYS A 253 25.49 13.66 -12.98
C LYS A 253 25.20 12.39 -12.21
N ASN A 254 26.19 11.49 -12.16
CA ASN A 254 26.18 10.33 -11.29
C ASN A 254 26.55 10.71 -9.85
N GLU A 255 25.94 10.02 -8.85
CA GLU A 255 26.26 10.26 -7.45
C GLU A 255 27.70 9.84 -7.13
N ASN A 256 28.11 8.67 -7.60
CA ASN A 256 29.50 8.21 -7.52
C ASN A 256 30.27 8.57 -8.80
N LYS A 257 31.10 9.58 -8.70
CA LYS A 257 31.93 10.07 -9.84
C LYS A 257 33.01 9.08 -10.32
N SER A 258 33.32 8.07 -9.49
CA SER A 258 34.33 7.05 -9.84
C SER A 258 33.68 5.79 -10.40
N ALA A 259 32.35 5.72 -10.49
CA ALA A 259 31.66 4.60 -11.09
C ALA A 259 31.88 4.57 -12.62
N PRO A 260 32.07 3.39 -13.23
CA PRO A 260 32.30 3.25 -14.67
C PRO A 260 30.96 3.40 -15.44
N CYS A 261 30.40 4.62 -15.44
CA CYS A 261 29.08 4.90 -15.99
C CYS A 261 29.07 5.34 -17.45
N GLU A 262 30.24 5.68 -18.02
CA GLU A 262 30.35 6.04 -19.45
C GLU A 262 30.08 4.80 -20.32
N ASP A 263 29.08 4.88 -21.20
CA ASP A 263 28.62 3.79 -22.07
C ASP A 263 28.38 2.46 -21.34
N ALA A 264 28.03 2.54 -20.06
CA ALA A 264 27.85 1.36 -19.24
C ALA A 264 26.66 0.51 -19.70
N SER A 265 26.81 -0.82 -19.62
CA SER A 265 25.69 -1.74 -19.83
C SER A 265 24.60 -1.55 -18.77
N ILE A 266 23.37 -2.04 -19.03
CA ILE A 266 22.25 -1.99 -18.06
C ILE A 266 22.65 -2.63 -16.73
N ARG A 267 23.37 -3.78 -16.74
CA ARG A 267 23.87 -4.43 -15.54
C ARG A 267 24.78 -3.52 -14.72
N VAL A 268 25.79 -2.95 -15.36
CA VAL A 268 26.74 -2.01 -14.71
C VAL A 268 26.00 -0.77 -14.21
N ALA A 269 25.09 -0.25 -15.02
CA ALA A 269 24.31 0.93 -14.68
C ALA A 269 23.34 0.69 -13.50
N LEU A 270 22.75 -0.50 -13.37
CA LEU A 270 21.97 -0.86 -12.19
C LEU A 270 22.87 -1.04 -10.96
N ARG A 271 24.01 -1.74 -11.11
CA ARG A 271 24.98 -2.01 -10.05
C ARG A 271 25.48 -0.74 -9.37
N PHE A 272 25.86 0.27 -10.15
CA PHE A 272 26.39 1.55 -9.66
C PHE A 272 25.34 2.68 -9.63
N SER A 273 24.12 2.38 -10.04
CA SER A 273 23.03 3.35 -10.11
C SER A 273 23.30 4.54 -11.04
N CYS A 274 23.86 4.30 -12.22
CA CYS A 274 24.23 5.33 -13.18
C CYS A 274 23.03 6.14 -13.68
N ASN A 275 23.04 7.43 -13.47
CA ASN A 275 21.94 8.33 -13.87
C ASN A 275 21.99 8.66 -15.36
N ASN A 276 23.19 8.89 -15.91
CA ASN A 276 23.41 9.20 -17.33
C ASN A 276 22.79 8.14 -18.24
N VAL A 277 23.01 6.86 -17.94
CA VAL A 277 22.50 5.72 -18.71
C VAL A 277 20.98 5.71 -18.73
N PHE A 278 20.34 5.77 -17.57
CA PHE A 278 18.88 5.68 -17.49
C PHE A 278 18.15 6.94 -17.92
N GLY A 279 18.78 8.11 -17.74
CA GLY A 279 18.26 9.36 -18.29
C GLY A 279 18.26 9.36 -19.82
N LYS A 280 19.37 8.96 -20.43
CA LYS A 280 19.45 8.84 -21.89
C LYS A 280 18.51 7.74 -22.42
N MET A 281 18.51 6.56 -21.79
CA MET A 281 17.65 5.43 -22.16
C MET A 281 16.17 5.82 -22.18
N ALA A 282 15.70 6.58 -21.19
CA ALA A 282 14.33 7.06 -21.16
C ALA A 282 14.01 8.03 -22.31
N VAL A 283 14.98 8.87 -22.71
CA VAL A 283 14.83 9.76 -23.88
C VAL A 283 14.82 8.98 -25.19
N ASP A 284 15.66 7.96 -25.32
CA ASP A 284 15.76 7.14 -26.53
C ASP A 284 14.48 6.27 -26.71
N LEU A 285 13.92 5.75 -25.64
CA LEU A 285 12.63 5.07 -25.63
C LEU A 285 11.47 6.03 -25.95
N GLY A 286 11.55 7.25 -25.44
CA GLY A 286 10.47 8.21 -25.39
C GLY A 286 9.51 7.95 -24.23
N GLN A 287 8.86 9.04 -23.76
CA GLN A 287 7.97 8.98 -22.59
C GLN A 287 6.83 7.95 -22.70
N ASP A 288 6.28 7.75 -23.91
CA ASP A 288 5.09 6.90 -24.09
C ASP A 288 5.42 5.41 -23.89
N LYS A 289 6.59 4.95 -24.33
CA LYS A 289 7.02 3.56 -24.11
C LYS A 289 7.37 3.30 -22.62
N VAL A 290 8.03 4.26 -21.97
CA VAL A 290 8.31 4.16 -20.53
C VAL A 290 7.00 4.18 -19.74
N LYS A 291 6.03 5.05 -20.12
CA LYS A 291 4.71 5.12 -19.53
C LYS A 291 3.96 3.79 -19.69
N ALA A 292 3.91 3.25 -20.89
CA ALA A 292 3.24 1.98 -21.15
C ALA A 292 3.83 0.83 -20.31
N MET A 293 5.15 0.77 -20.13
CA MET A 293 5.77 -0.20 -19.24
C MET A 293 5.45 0.07 -17.76
N ALA A 294 5.46 1.32 -17.33
CA ALA A 294 5.07 1.69 -15.99
C ALA A 294 3.62 1.29 -15.69
N GLU A 295 2.69 1.50 -16.63
CA GLU A 295 1.29 1.10 -16.52
C GLU A 295 1.13 -0.43 -16.44
N LYS A 296 1.89 -1.20 -17.20
CA LYS A 296 1.93 -2.66 -17.04
C LYS A 296 2.35 -3.08 -15.63
N PHE A 297 3.29 -2.40 -15.00
CA PHE A 297 3.67 -2.63 -13.61
C PHE A 297 2.63 -2.11 -12.59
N GLY A 298 1.57 -1.43 -13.03
CA GLY A 298 0.48 -0.93 -12.20
C GLY A 298 0.58 0.54 -11.79
N PHE A 299 1.47 1.34 -12.41
CA PHE A 299 1.44 2.80 -12.27
C PHE A 299 0.18 3.36 -12.95
N ASN A 300 -0.27 4.52 -12.50
CA ASN A 300 -1.48 5.22 -12.98
C ASN A 300 -2.79 4.44 -12.74
N ASP A 301 -2.78 3.40 -11.93
CA ASP A 301 -3.97 2.66 -11.51
C ASP A 301 -4.52 3.25 -10.20
N ASP A 302 -5.65 3.94 -10.26
CA ASP A 302 -6.33 4.57 -9.13
C ASP A 302 -7.42 3.67 -8.50
N GLU A 303 -7.62 2.47 -9.06
CA GLU A 303 -8.65 1.52 -8.60
C GLU A 303 -8.07 0.31 -7.84
N ARG A 304 -6.78 0.30 -7.54
CA ARG A 304 -6.13 -0.85 -6.87
C ARG A 304 -6.57 -1.02 -5.44
N ASP A 305 -7.26 -2.10 -5.18
CA ASP A 305 -7.73 -2.53 -3.86
C ASP A 305 -7.00 -3.80 -3.38
N VAL A 306 -6.51 -3.80 -2.11
CA VAL A 306 -5.73 -4.94 -1.54
C VAL A 306 -6.25 -5.50 -0.19
N PRO A 307 -7.49 -5.41 0.29
CA PRO A 307 -8.70 -4.73 -0.19
C PRO A 307 -8.75 -3.24 0.13
N VAL A 308 -7.82 -2.74 0.92
CA VAL A 308 -7.71 -1.30 1.21
C VAL A 308 -7.25 -0.59 -0.06
N ARG A 309 -7.99 0.46 -0.48
CA ARG A 309 -7.63 1.26 -1.64
C ARG A 309 -6.23 1.85 -1.48
N ALA A 310 -5.33 1.46 -2.39
CA ALA A 310 -4.02 2.10 -2.51
C ALA A 310 -4.13 3.39 -3.33
N TYR A 311 -3.29 4.38 -3.02
CA TYR A 311 -3.18 5.57 -3.87
C TYR A 311 -2.37 5.22 -5.13
N ALA A 312 -2.79 5.78 -6.26
CA ALA A 312 -2.09 5.62 -7.51
C ALA A 312 -0.62 6.05 -7.38
N SER A 313 0.26 5.18 -7.85
CA SER A 313 1.62 5.55 -8.19
C SER A 313 1.60 6.16 -9.58
N VAL A 314 2.30 7.26 -9.79
CA VAL A 314 2.13 8.08 -10.99
C VAL A 314 3.40 8.08 -11.83
N TYR A 315 3.25 7.78 -13.12
CA TYR A 315 4.18 8.17 -14.15
C TYR A 315 3.53 9.29 -14.98
N PRO A 316 4.16 10.48 -15.07
CA PRO A 316 3.55 11.66 -15.69
C PRO A 316 3.44 11.53 -17.20
N SER A 317 2.67 12.44 -17.81
CA SER A 317 2.49 12.59 -19.26
C SER A 317 2.88 14.00 -19.71
N ASN A 318 3.00 14.20 -21.01
CA ASN A 318 3.28 15.51 -21.62
C ASN A 318 4.63 16.13 -21.18
N MET A 319 5.63 15.30 -21.01
CA MET A 319 6.99 15.71 -20.67
C MET A 319 7.79 16.10 -21.90
N ASP A 320 8.64 17.12 -21.76
CA ASP A 320 9.72 17.36 -22.70
C ASP A 320 10.86 16.32 -22.53
N LYS A 321 11.86 16.36 -23.40
CA LYS A 321 12.97 15.40 -23.36
C LYS A 321 13.82 15.50 -22.09
N ALA A 322 14.00 16.69 -21.51
CA ALA A 322 14.75 16.87 -20.28
C ALA A 322 13.97 16.29 -19.08
N GLN A 323 12.67 16.53 -19.03
CA GLN A 323 11.76 15.95 -18.06
C GLN A 323 11.67 14.43 -18.19
N THR A 324 11.62 13.91 -19.43
CA THR A 324 11.67 12.46 -19.71
C THR A 324 12.98 11.85 -19.20
N ALA A 325 14.13 12.51 -19.39
CA ALA A 325 15.39 12.03 -18.83
C ALA A 325 15.35 11.93 -17.28
N LEU A 326 14.77 12.94 -16.61
CA LEU A 326 14.62 12.94 -15.15
C LEU A 326 13.64 11.87 -14.66
N SER A 327 12.55 11.64 -15.40
CA SER A 327 11.59 10.56 -15.08
C SER A 327 12.28 9.18 -15.17
N GLY A 328 13.24 9.00 -16.06
CA GLY A 328 14.01 7.76 -16.19
C GLY A 328 14.85 7.38 -14.98
N ILE A 329 15.07 8.32 -14.07
CA ILE A 329 15.74 8.09 -12.79
C ILE A 329 14.79 8.19 -11.60
N GLY A 330 13.46 8.14 -11.83
CA GLY A 330 12.42 8.20 -10.82
C GLY A 330 12.29 9.56 -10.12
N GLN A 331 12.59 10.63 -10.87
CA GLN A 331 12.43 12.03 -10.49
C GLN A 331 11.39 12.71 -11.38
N PHE A 332 11.20 14.00 -11.28
CA PHE A 332 10.23 14.77 -12.07
C PHE A 332 8.83 14.15 -12.03
N ASP A 333 8.08 14.41 -10.97
CA ASP A 333 6.68 14.01 -10.78
C ASP A 333 6.37 12.49 -10.87
N VAL A 334 7.39 11.64 -11.04
CA VAL A 334 7.25 10.21 -10.82
C VAL A 334 7.09 9.96 -9.33
N THR A 335 5.99 9.31 -8.94
CA THR A 335 5.74 8.95 -7.54
C THR A 335 5.32 7.49 -7.42
N ALA A 336 5.72 6.84 -6.35
CA ALA A 336 5.37 5.45 -6.06
C ALA A 336 5.08 5.22 -4.59
N THR A 337 4.15 4.33 -4.30
CA THR A 337 3.95 3.78 -2.95
C THR A 337 4.93 2.62 -2.72
N PRO A 338 5.26 2.28 -1.47
CA PRO A 338 5.99 1.04 -1.17
C PRO A 338 5.33 -0.23 -1.74
N LEU A 339 4.00 -0.32 -1.72
CA LEU A 339 3.29 -1.41 -2.38
C LEU A 339 3.65 -1.51 -3.86
N GLN A 340 3.61 -0.41 -4.59
CA GLN A 340 3.93 -0.37 -6.03
C GLN A 340 5.35 -0.87 -6.31
N MET A 341 6.33 -0.45 -5.51
CA MET A 341 7.72 -0.89 -5.72
C MET A 341 7.92 -2.35 -5.30
N ALA A 342 7.16 -2.87 -4.33
CA ALA A 342 7.13 -4.29 -4.02
C ALA A 342 6.54 -5.12 -5.17
N MET A 343 5.48 -4.62 -5.84
CA MET A 343 4.88 -5.24 -7.03
C MET A 343 5.87 -5.31 -8.20
N VAL A 344 6.67 -4.26 -8.43
CA VAL A 344 7.74 -4.28 -9.47
C VAL A 344 8.73 -5.41 -9.21
N SER A 345 9.24 -5.52 -7.97
CA SER A 345 10.17 -6.60 -7.62
C SER A 345 9.50 -7.99 -7.62
N ALA A 346 8.22 -8.08 -7.24
CA ALA A 346 7.46 -9.33 -7.28
C ALA A 346 7.28 -9.84 -8.71
N ALA A 347 6.90 -8.97 -9.64
CA ALA A 347 6.76 -9.34 -11.05
C ALA A 347 8.08 -9.82 -11.65
N ILE A 348 9.19 -9.12 -11.37
CA ILE A 348 10.54 -9.53 -11.83
C ILE A 348 10.91 -10.89 -11.23
N ALA A 349 10.72 -11.08 -9.92
CA ALA A 349 11.04 -12.34 -9.21
C ALA A 349 10.20 -13.51 -9.76
N ASN A 350 8.95 -13.27 -10.12
CA ASN A 350 8.01 -14.28 -10.63
C ASN A 350 8.11 -14.50 -12.16
N GLY A 351 9.29 -14.31 -12.75
CA GLY A 351 9.52 -14.56 -14.17
C GLY A 351 8.73 -13.64 -15.10
N GLY A 352 8.48 -12.41 -14.68
CA GLY A 352 7.76 -11.39 -15.45
C GLY A 352 6.25 -11.37 -15.25
N LYS A 353 5.72 -12.15 -14.32
CA LYS A 353 4.28 -12.25 -14.04
C LYS A 353 3.94 -11.57 -12.71
N LEU A 354 2.99 -10.65 -12.75
CA LEU A 354 2.43 -10.02 -11.56
C LEU A 354 1.14 -10.74 -11.16
N VAL A 355 1.11 -11.25 -9.95
CA VAL A 355 -0.11 -11.74 -9.31
C VAL A 355 -0.74 -10.60 -8.52
N SER A 356 -2.05 -10.38 -8.64
CA SER A 356 -2.73 -9.29 -7.96
C SER A 356 -2.53 -9.35 -6.45
N PRO A 357 -1.97 -8.30 -5.82
CA PRO A 357 -1.67 -8.33 -4.40
C PRO A 357 -2.95 -8.27 -3.55
N HIS A 358 -2.99 -9.06 -2.47
CA HIS A 358 -4.10 -9.09 -1.52
C HIS A 358 -3.61 -9.39 -0.10
N MET A 359 -4.27 -8.78 0.91
CA MET A 359 -3.91 -8.98 2.33
C MET A 359 -4.98 -9.76 3.13
N VAL A 360 -6.05 -10.21 2.47
CA VAL A 360 -7.07 -11.07 3.06
C VAL A 360 -7.11 -12.36 2.27
N SER A 361 -6.95 -13.50 2.95
CA SER A 361 -7.05 -14.82 2.33
C SER A 361 -8.51 -15.25 2.22
N GLN A 362 -9.25 -15.14 3.33
CA GLN A 362 -10.64 -15.60 3.41
C GLN A 362 -11.47 -14.70 4.31
N ILE A 363 -12.78 -14.71 4.11
CA ILE A 363 -13.75 -14.28 5.09
C ILE A 363 -14.68 -15.45 5.42
N THR A 364 -15.01 -15.60 6.70
CA THR A 364 -15.81 -16.72 7.18
C THR A 364 -17.00 -16.21 7.99
N ASP A 365 -17.99 -17.07 8.21
CA ASP A 365 -19.00 -16.86 9.24
C ASP A 365 -18.44 -17.18 10.65
N SER A 366 -19.28 -17.09 11.67
CA SER A 366 -18.93 -17.40 13.06
C SER A 366 -18.69 -18.89 13.31
N GLY A 367 -19.13 -19.76 12.43
CA GLY A 367 -18.91 -21.21 12.46
C GLY A 367 -17.60 -21.65 11.77
N GLY A 368 -16.97 -20.74 11.05
CA GLY A 368 -15.76 -21.02 10.26
C GLY A 368 -16.05 -21.42 8.81
N ASP A 369 -17.31 -21.39 8.36
CA ASP A 369 -17.67 -21.67 6.97
C ASP A 369 -17.18 -20.49 6.08
N VAL A 370 -16.50 -20.83 4.98
CA VAL A 370 -15.91 -19.85 4.07
C VAL A 370 -16.99 -19.18 3.23
N LEU A 371 -17.12 -17.87 3.39
CA LEU A 371 -18.05 -17.02 2.62
C LEU A 371 -17.41 -16.51 1.32
N LYS A 372 -16.10 -16.27 1.33
CA LYS A 372 -15.30 -15.90 0.16
C LYS A 372 -13.85 -16.28 0.37
N ASP A 373 -13.27 -16.90 -0.65
CA ASP A 373 -11.84 -17.19 -0.77
C ASP A 373 -11.21 -16.20 -1.78
N TYR A 374 -10.15 -15.51 -1.36
CA TYR A 374 -9.43 -14.57 -2.21
C TYR A 374 -8.16 -15.19 -2.79
N ASP A 375 -7.62 -16.25 -2.17
CA ASP A 375 -6.42 -16.93 -2.64
C ASP A 375 -6.67 -17.60 -3.99
N ASP A 376 -7.88 -18.15 -4.21
CA ASP A 376 -8.28 -18.80 -5.46
C ASP A 376 -8.66 -17.80 -6.59
N SER A 377 -8.76 -16.50 -6.29
CA SER A 377 -9.25 -15.48 -7.22
C SER A 377 -8.20 -14.44 -7.63
N ALA A 378 -6.94 -14.66 -7.30
CA ALA A 378 -5.87 -13.72 -7.65
C ALA A 378 -5.55 -13.78 -9.16
N ASP A 379 -5.79 -12.67 -9.84
CA ASP A 379 -5.46 -12.51 -11.25
C ASP A 379 -3.96 -12.46 -11.47
N THR A 380 -3.50 -13.04 -12.58
CA THR A 380 -2.09 -13.02 -12.98
C THR A 380 -1.95 -12.40 -14.36
N GLU A 381 -1.10 -11.41 -14.46
CA GLU A 381 -0.79 -10.69 -15.69
C GLU A 381 0.69 -10.84 -16.06
N GLU A 382 0.98 -11.08 -17.35
CA GLU A 382 2.35 -11.07 -17.87
C GLU A 382 2.76 -9.62 -18.18
N ILE A 383 3.70 -9.10 -17.39
CA ILE A 383 4.19 -7.72 -17.47
C ILE A 383 5.33 -7.61 -18.46
N VAL A 384 6.30 -8.53 -18.36
CA VAL A 384 7.45 -8.68 -19.24
C VAL A 384 7.69 -10.14 -19.57
N SER A 385 8.43 -10.41 -20.64
CA SER A 385 8.83 -11.76 -21.00
C SER A 385 9.70 -12.42 -19.92
N SER A 386 9.67 -13.75 -19.83
CA SER A 386 10.53 -14.49 -18.89
C SER A 386 12.02 -14.20 -19.12
N SER A 387 12.44 -14.03 -20.37
CA SER A 387 13.82 -13.65 -20.73
C SER A 387 14.22 -12.29 -20.15
N THR A 388 13.35 -11.29 -20.26
CA THR A 388 13.59 -9.97 -19.67
C THR A 388 13.64 -10.06 -18.14
N ALA A 389 12.73 -10.82 -17.53
CA ALA A 389 12.71 -11.02 -16.07
C ALA A 389 14.02 -11.67 -15.58
N GLU A 390 14.49 -12.75 -16.21
CA GLU A 390 15.73 -13.44 -15.86
C GLU A 390 16.95 -12.51 -15.97
N GLN A 391 17.02 -11.70 -17.03
CA GLN A 391 18.08 -10.73 -17.22
C GLN A 391 18.07 -9.66 -16.12
N LEU A 392 16.89 -9.14 -15.76
CA LEU A 392 16.71 -8.17 -14.68
C LEU A 392 17.07 -8.78 -13.32
N GLN A 393 16.64 -10.02 -13.04
CA GLN A 393 17.01 -10.74 -11.83
C GLN A 393 18.53 -10.81 -11.69
N SER A 394 19.21 -11.31 -12.72
CA SER A 394 20.67 -11.40 -12.75
C SER A 394 21.36 -10.05 -12.56
N ALA A 395 20.82 -8.97 -13.14
CA ALA A 395 21.37 -7.63 -12.94
C ALA A 395 21.11 -7.10 -11.52
N MET A 396 19.92 -7.35 -10.93
CA MET A 396 19.58 -6.98 -9.56
C MET A 396 20.45 -7.72 -8.52
N GLU A 397 20.84 -8.95 -8.78
CA GLU A 397 21.75 -9.72 -7.91
C GLU A 397 23.13 -9.06 -7.84
N THR A 398 23.64 -8.49 -8.94
CA THR A 398 24.94 -7.78 -8.93
C THR A 398 24.90 -6.50 -8.07
N VAL A 399 23.72 -5.87 -7.95
CA VAL A 399 23.53 -4.69 -7.07
C VAL A 399 23.73 -5.06 -5.60
N VAL A 400 23.27 -6.25 -5.19
CA VAL A 400 23.38 -6.72 -3.81
C VAL A 400 24.73 -7.35 -3.56
N LYS A 401 25.28 -8.10 -4.51
CA LYS A 401 26.53 -8.83 -4.34
C LYS A 401 27.74 -7.89 -4.18
N ASP A 402 27.86 -6.90 -5.04
CA ASP A 402 29.03 -6.03 -5.11
C ASP A 402 28.73 -4.62 -5.65
N GLY A 403 27.49 -4.18 -5.52
CA GLY A 403 27.00 -2.88 -5.93
C GLY A 403 26.52 -2.00 -4.77
N THR A 404 25.50 -1.20 -5.07
CA THR A 404 24.94 -0.22 -4.12
C THR A 404 24.00 -0.81 -3.07
N GLY A 405 23.72 -2.12 -3.07
CA GLY A 405 22.72 -2.79 -2.19
C GLY A 405 23.32 -3.82 -1.23
N THR A 406 24.61 -3.76 -0.92
CA THR A 406 25.34 -4.81 -0.18
C THR A 406 24.82 -5.11 1.22
N ASN A 407 24.16 -4.15 1.88
CA ASN A 407 23.59 -4.38 3.22
C ASN A 407 22.37 -5.33 3.21
N ALA A 408 21.82 -5.66 2.03
CA ALA A 408 20.76 -6.64 1.89
C ALA A 408 21.27 -8.08 1.70
N LEU A 409 22.58 -8.31 1.61
CA LEU A 409 23.15 -9.65 1.42
C LEU A 409 22.77 -10.58 2.57
N ILE A 410 22.32 -11.80 2.24
CA ILE A 410 21.91 -12.85 3.18
C ILE A 410 22.56 -14.16 2.76
N ASP A 411 23.27 -14.82 3.68
CA ASP A 411 23.89 -16.12 3.40
C ASP A 411 22.84 -17.20 3.14
N GLY A 412 23.00 -17.97 2.06
CA GLY A 412 22.09 -19.05 1.66
C GLY A 412 20.77 -18.53 1.04
N VAL A 413 20.76 -17.27 0.60
CA VAL A 413 19.63 -16.65 -0.09
C VAL A 413 20.12 -15.89 -1.31
N THR A 414 19.57 -16.18 -2.47
CA THR A 414 19.76 -15.36 -3.66
C THR A 414 18.94 -14.09 -3.48
N VAL A 415 19.62 -12.93 -3.38
CA VAL A 415 18.98 -11.62 -3.20
C VAL A 415 19.26 -10.73 -4.40
N GLY A 416 18.20 -10.29 -5.07
CA GLY A 416 18.25 -9.22 -6.06
C GLY A 416 17.63 -7.94 -5.50
N GLY A 417 18.19 -6.77 -5.83
CA GLY A 417 17.65 -5.51 -5.32
C GLY A 417 18.06 -4.29 -6.10
N LYS A 418 17.44 -3.15 -5.76
CA LYS A 418 17.79 -1.83 -6.27
C LYS A 418 17.61 -0.79 -5.18
N THR A 419 18.67 -0.02 -4.94
CA THR A 419 18.67 1.14 -4.05
C THR A 419 18.07 2.37 -4.75
N GLY A 420 17.44 3.23 -3.97
CA GLY A 420 17.01 4.56 -4.37
C GLY A 420 17.38 5.59 -3.31
N THR A 421 17.85 6.74 -3.78
CA THR A 421 18.08 7.93 -2.96
C THR A 421 17.40 9.07 -3.71
N ALA A 422 16.16 9.38 -3.32
CA ALA A 422 15.34 10.34 -4.04
C ALA A 422 15.53 11.74 -3.44
N GLN A 423 16.15 12.62 -4.22
CA GLN A 423 16.38 14.00 -3.83
C GLN A 423 15.06 14.80 -3.86
N HIS A 424 14.90 15.73 -2.92
CA HIS A 424 13.73 16.60 -2.87
C HIS A 424 13.99 17.93 -2.15
N GLY A 425 13.01 18.83 -2.21
CA GLY A 425 13.13 20.19 -1.73
C GLY A 425 13.83 21.11 -2.74
N GLU A 426 13.71 22.41 -2.55
CA GLU A 426 14.34 23.41 -3.41
C GLU A 426 15.87 23.20 -3.39
N ASN A 427 16.47 23.04 -4.59
CA ASN A 427 17.90 22.74 -4.77
C ASN A 427 18.38 21.51 -3.95
N ASN A 428 17.52 20.50 -3.79
CA ASN A 428 17.81 19.28 -3.02
C ASN A 428 18.19 19.55 -1.55
N SER A 429 17.61 20.57 -0.94
CA SER A 429 17.97 21.03 0.42
C SER A 429 17.51 20.07 1.52
N LYS A 430 16.47 19.27 1.27
CA LYS A 430 15.94 18.34 2.26
C LYS A 430 16.70 17.02 2.27
N THR A 431 16.65 16.30 3.39
CA THR A 431 17.17 14.93 3.51
C THR A 431 16.47 14.04 2.50
N PRO A 432 17.21 13.28 1.66
CA PRO A 432 16.60 12.46 0.63
C PRO A 432 15.76 11.32 1.20
N TYR A 433 14.78 10.84 0.44
CA TYR A 433 14.08 9.60 0.76
C TYR A 433 14.97 8.41 0.44
N ALA A 434 15.09 7.48 1.40
CA ALA A 434 15.85 6.24 1.18
C ALA A 434 14.90 5.12 0.77
N TRP A 435 15.15 4.51 -0.39
CA TRP A 435 14.37 3.43 -0.95
C TRP A 435 15.20 2.18 -1.17
N PHE A 436 14.59 1.03 -0.95
CA PHE A 436 15.13 -0.25 -1.39
C PHE A 436 13.98 -1.15 -1.83
N THR A 437 14.05 -1.64 -3.06
CA THR A 437 13.14 -2.67 -3.56
C THR A 437 13.94 -3.90 -3.93
N SER A 438 13.44 -5.09 -3.57
CA SER A 438 14.21 -6.33 -3.65
C SER A 438 13.32 -7.55 -3.72
N TYR A 439 13.94 -8.65 -4.05
CA TYR A 439 13.41 -9.99 -3.80
C TYR A 439 14.48 -10.86 -3.14
N GLY A 440 14.04 -11.88 -2.43
CA GLY A 440 14.88 -12.93 -1.88
C GLY A 440 14.32 -14.29 -2.23
N LYS A 441 15.20 -15.24 -2.55
CA LYS A 441 14.88 -16.65 -2.80
C LYS A 441 15.79 -17.52 -1.96
N SER A 442 15.20 -18.36 -1.11
CA SER A 442 15.95 -19.32 -0.30
C SER A 442 16.53 -20.41 -1.19
N ASP A 443 17.85 -20.60 -1.12
CA ASP A 443 18.56 -21.63 -1.89
C ASP A 443 18.16 -23.05 -1.45
N SER A 444 17.73 -23.22 -0.20
CA SER A 444 17.40 -24.52 0.40
C SER A 444 15.91 -24.89 0.23
N SER A 445 14.98 -23.95 0.43
CA SER A 445 13.54 -24.21 0.43
C SER A 445 12.84 -23.78 -0.86
N GLY A 446 13.48 -22.92 -1.65
CA GLY A 446 12.88 -22.32 -2.83
C GLY A 446 11.76 -21.32 -2.51
N LYS A 447 11.52 -20.98 -1.23
CA LYS A 447 10.60 -19.89 -0.85
C LYS A 447 11.11 -18.57 -1.41
N GLU A 448 10.18 -17.73 -1.81
CA GLU A 448 10.46 -16.42 -2.40
C GLU A 448 9.66 -15.33 -1.70
N VAL A 449 10.23 -14.12 -1.64
CA VAL A 449 9.55 -12.93 -1.12
C VAL A 449 10.06 -11.70 -1.85
N ALA A 450 9.16 -10.79 -2.24
CA ALA A 450 9.50 -9.46 -2.72
C ALA A 450 9.22 -8.43 -1.62
N VAL A 451 10.13 -7.46 -1.48
CA VAL A 451 10.07 -6.45 -0.40
C VAL A 451 10.38 -5.07 -0.96
N ALA A 452 9.61 -4.08 -0.55
CA ALA A 452 9.98 -2.68 -0.74
C ALA A 452 9.92 -1.92 0.57
N VAL A 453 10.94 -1.10 0.79
CA VAL A 453 11.10 -0.25 1.98
C VAL A 453 11.33 1.18 1.54
N MET A 454 10.66 2.10 2.22
CA MET A 454 10.84 3.53 2.07
C MET A 454 11.05 4.17 3.44
N VAL A 455 12.14 4.90 3.62
CA VAL A 455 12.38 5.75 4.79
C VAL A 455 12.27 7.21 4.33
N GLU A 456 11.24 7.89 4.84
CA GLU A 456 10.95 9.29 4.53
C GLU A 456 11.83 10.23 5.34
N GLN A 457 12.05 9.90 6.62
CA GLN A 457 12.83 10.71 7.56
C GLN A 457 13.47 9.80 8.62
N SER A 458 14.68 10.15 9.02
CA SER A 458 15.44 9.51 10.10
C SER A 458 16.28 10.55 10.84
N ASP A 459 16.80 10.18 12.00
CA ASP A 459 17.76 11.00 12.75
C ASP A 459 19.21 10.81 12.28
N ALA A 460 19.43 9.96 11.27
CA ALA A 460 20.75 9.72 10.69
C ALA A 460 21.31 10.98 10.01
N ALA A 461 22.64 11.13 10.02
CA ALA A 461 23.30 12.19 9.28
C ALA A 461 22.99 12.08 7.78
N ARG A 462 22.81 13.23 7.09
CA ARG A 462 22.44 13.24 5.66
C ARG A 462 23.33 12.35 4.78
N SER A 463 24.62 12.23 5.11
CA SER A 463 25.57 11.36 4.39
C SER A 463 25.29 9.87 4.53
N GLU A 464 24.56 9.46 5.57
CA GLU A 464 24.20 8.08 5.89
C GLU A 464 22.82 7.72 5.32
N VAL A 465 22.01 8.73 4.96
CA VAL A 465 20.68 8.53 4.40
C VAL A 465 20.79 8.07 2.95
N SER A 466 20.70 6.77 2.76
CA SER A 466 20.71 6.13 1.46
C SER A 466 19.87 4.86 1.47
N GLY A 467 19.49 4.38 0.29
CA GLY A 467 18.78 3.10 0.18
C GLY A 467 19.55 1.94 0.81
N ASN A 468 20.89 1.91 0.67
CA ASN A 468 21.72 0.87 1.29
C ASN A 468 21.85 1.04 2.81
N GLY A 469 21.97 2.29 3.29
CA GLY A 469 22.17 2.57 4.72
C GLY A 469 20.94 2.30 5.56
N LEU A 470 19.78 2.77 5.13
CA LEU A 470 18.56 2.75 5.95
C LEU A 470 17.53 1.71 5.49
N ALA A 471 17.27 1.60 4.18
CA ALA A 471 16.18 0.77 3.69
C ALA A 471 16.58 -0.70 3.47
N ALA A 472 17.80 -0.97 3.01
CA ALA A 472 18.28 -2.34 2.76
C ALA A 472 18.36 -3.21 4.05
N PRO A 473 18.80 -2.70 5.21
CA PRO A 473 18.76 -3.50 6.46
C PRO A 473 17.33 -3.90 6.87
N VAL A 474 16.34 -3.05 6.68
CA VAL A 474 14.92 -3.36 6.93
C VAL A 474 14.46 -4.47 5.99
N ALA A 475 14.72 -4.33 4.69
CA ALA A 475 14.40 -5.36 3.70
C ALA A 475 15.07 -6.70 3.99
N LYS A 476 16.35 -6.68 4.42
CA LYS A 476 17.09 -7.86 4.86
C LYS A 476 16.37 -8.57 6.02
N ALA A 477 15.99 -7.83 7.05
CA ALA A 477 15.29 -8.41 8.21
C ALA A 477 13.97 -9.07 7.81
N MET A 478 13.21 -8.42 6.91
CA MET A 478 11.95 -8.96 6.38
C MET A 478 12.17 -10.24 5.57
N MET A 479 13.13 -10.24 4.64
CA MET A 479 13.47 -11.42 3.83
C MET A 479 13.94 -12.57 4.70
N GLN A 480 14.79 -12.33 5.70
CA GLN A 480 15.22 -13.33 6.67
C GLN A 480 14.06 -13.94 7.47
N ALA A 481 13.04 -13.14 7.81
CA ALA A 481 11.86 -13.64 8.50
C ALA A 481 10.96 -14.48 7.58
N ALA A 482 10.76 -14.05 6.33
CA ALA A 482 9.88 -14.73 5.37
C ALA A 482 10.46 -16.04 4.83
N LEU A 483 11.80 -16.17 4.73
CA LEU A 483 12.47 -17.29 4.07
C LEU A 483 12.94 -18.41 5.03
N LYS A 484 12.74 -18.22 6.33
CA LYS A 484 12.90 -19.27 7.35
C LYS A 484 11.77 -20.31 7.23
#